data_8ee0698df8cd5fb3324feb9a37c6de24
#
_entry.id   8ee0698df8cd5fb3324feb9a37c6de24
#
_cell.length_a   1.000
_cell.length_b   1.000
_cell.length_c   1.000
_cell.angle_alpha   90.00
_cell.angle_beta   90.00
_cell.angle_gamma   90.00
#
_symmetry.space_group_name_H-M   'P 1'
#
loop_
_entity.id
_entity.type
_entity.pdbx_description
1 polymer ?
#
loop_
_entity_poly.entity_id
_entity_poly.type
_entity_poly.pdbx_seq_one_letter_code
_entity_poly.pdbx_strand_id
1 'polypeptide(L)'
;MRLRLSAGRSWSMCPQIRISGATILWLALLLLVLPLPWIVAAIVAASFHEGCHILAIRLCGGSIHDLKIGQRGASMGVAALSPWQELLCALAGPLGSFLLILTADMFPRLAVCAFFHGVYNLLPIYPMDGGRALHCILTMLLGQGRAGTVGVWVTRILCLMLLIAGIYAFFVLQIGILPLVMAGFVICKANMRKMPCKDRVLAVQ
;
A
#
# COMPACT_ATOMS: atom_id res chain seq x y z
N MET A 1 -51.38 5.69 -4.09
CA MET A 1 -50.41 6.67 -4.62
C MET A 1 -49.60 7.20 -3.45
N ARG A 2 -48.43 6.62 -3.11
CA ARG A 2 -47.57 7.05 -2.00
C ARG A 2 -46.32 7.66 -2.59
N LEU A 3 -46.24 8.97 -2.51
CA LEU A 3 -45.02 9.73 -2.82
C LEU A 3 -43.95 9.41 -1.80
N ARG A 4 -42.87 8.72 -2.23
CA ARG A 4 -41.63 8.63 -1.45
C ARG A 4 -40.84 9.93 -1.65
N LEU A 5 -40.90 10.80 -0.67
CA LEU A 5 -39.98 11.92 -0.54
C LEU A 5 -38.58 11.33 -0.31
N SER A 6 -37.68 11.58 -1.25
CA SER A 6 -36.25 11.20 -1.14
C SER A 6 -35.64 12.03 0.00
N ALA A 7 -35.37 11.36 1.11
CA ALA A 7 -34.65 11.93 2.23
C ALA A 7 -33.24 12.33 1.79
N GLY A 8 -32.85 13.52 2.19
CA GLY A 8 -31.68 14.25 1.78
C GLY A 8 -30.36 13.48 1.92
N ARG A 9 -29.47 13.72 0.99
CA ARG A 9 -28.04 13.39 1.07
C ARG A 9 -27.44 14.10 2.27
N SER A 10 -27.25 13.38 3.37
CA SER A 10 -26.44 13.86 4.47
C SER A 10 -24.98 13.93 4.02
N TRP A 11 -24.48 15.12 3.87
CA TRP A 11 -23.07 15.42 3.64
C TRP A 11 -22.29 15.15 4.93
N SER A 12 -21.96 13.89 5.22
CA SER A 12 -20.95 13.59 6.24
C SER A 12 -19.57 13.77 5.60
N MET A 13 -19.10 15.00 5.59
CA MET A 13 -17.81 15.40 5.00
C MET A 13 -16.60 15.09 5.89
N CYS A 14 -16.69 14.22 6.88
CA CYS A 14 -15.52 13.80 7.67
C CYS A 14 -15.20 12.34 7.40
N PRO A 15 -14.06 12.02 6.77
CA PRO A 15 -13.59 10.65 6.69
C PRO A 15 -13.43 10.11 8.12
N GLN A 16 -14.11 9.01 8.44
CA GLN A 16 -13.95 8.38 9.75
C GLN A 16 -12.59 7.69 9.82
N ILE A 17 -11.65 8.29 10.55
CA ILE A 17 -10.35 7.71 10.84
C ILE A 17 -10.57 6.66 11.93
N ARG A 18 -10.47 5.37 11.57
CA ARG A 18 -10.52 4.26 12.54
C ARG A 18 -9.12 3.71 12.72
N ILE A 19 -8.52 3.96 13.87
CA ILE A 19 -7.22 3.39 14.26
C ILE A 19 -7.50 2.08 15.00
N SER A 20 -6.89 0.96 14.56
CA SER A 20 -7.06 -0.32 15.25
C SER A 20 -6.18 -0.36 16.50
N GLY A 21 -6.65 -1.03 17.58
CA GLY A 21 -5.85 -1.20 18.81
C GLY A 21 -4.52 -1.90 18.56
N ALA A 22 -4.48 -2.78 17.57
CA ALA A 22 -3.25 -3.44 17.18
C ALA A 22 -2.24 -2.49 16.49
N THR A 23 -2.68 -1.43 15.80
CA THR A 23 -1.77 -0.38 15.27
C THR A 23 -1.08 0.37 16.42
N ILE A 24 -1.83 0.65 17.50
CA ILE A 24 -1.29 1.30 18.71
C ILE A 24 -0.25 0.39 19.38
N LEU A 25 -0.54 -0.90 19.49
CA LEU A 25 0.37 -1.89 20.06
C LEU A 25 1.67 -1.99 19.25
N TRP A 26 1.58 -2.05 17.92
CA TRP A 26 2.74 -2.06 17.03
C TRP A 26 3.56 -0.78 17.15
N LEU A 27 2.91 0.39 17.23
CA LEU A 27 3.61 1.66 17.42
C LEU A 27 4.34 1.69 18.77
N ALA A 28 3.70 1.21 19.85
CA ALA A 28 4.31 1.11 21.16
C ALA A 28 5.52 0.17 21.16
N LEU A 29 5.44 -0.98 20.46
CA LEU A 29 6.56 -1.90 20.32
C LEU A 29 7.72 -1.29 19.52
N LEU A 30 7.42 -0.55 18.46
CA LEU A 30 8.44 0.17 17.68
C LEU A 30 9.14 1.24 18.51
N LEU A 31 8.40 1.98 19.36
CA LEU A 31 8.95 2.97 20.28
C LEU A 31 9.91 2.36 21.31
N LEU A 32 9.73 1.07 21.63
CA LEU A 32 10.62 0.36 22.54
C LEU A 32 11.96 -0.02 21.88
N VAL A 33 11.97 -0.26 20.57
CA VAL A 33 13.11 -0.82 19.83
C VAL A 33 13.87 0.26 19.04
N LEU A 34 13.15 1.25 18.48
CA LEU A 34 13.72 2.26 17.59
C LEU A 34 13.79 3.64 18.26
N PRO A 35 14.88 4.39 18.05
CA PRO A 35 14.98 5.78 18.50
C PRO A 35 13.87 6.65 17.88
N LEU A 36 13.28 7.52 18.67
CA LEU A 36 12.17 8.40 18.27
C LEU A 36 12.39 9.14 16.93
N PRO A 37 13.59 9.66 16.59
CA PRO A 37 13.81 10.33 15.29
C PRO A 37 13.57 9.42 14.07
N TRP A 38 13.84 8.12 14.17
CA TRP A 38 13.57 7.17 13.09
C TRP A 38 12.08 6.90 12.93
N ILE A 39 11.34 6.84 14.04
CA ILE A 39 9.89 6.64 14.01
C ILE A 39 9.21 7.86 13.40
N VAL A 40 9.60 9.07 13.81
CA VAL A 40 9.08 10.32 13.22
C VAL A 40 9.39 10.36 11.72
N ALA A 41 10.61 10.05 11.30
CA ALA A 41 11.00 10.00 9.91
C ALA A 41 10.15 8.98 9.11
N ALA A 42 9.91 7.78 9.66
CA ALA A 42 9.08 6.76 9.01
C ALA A 42 7.61 7.20 8.89
N ILE A 43 7.04 7.83 9.92
CA ILE A 43 5.67 8.35 9.90
C ILE A 43 5.54 9.47 8.84
N VAL A 44 6.50 10.40 8.79
CA VAL A 44 6.50 11.48 7.79
C VAL A 44 6.62 10.91 6.37
N ALA A 45 7.54 9.96 6.15
CA ALA A 45 7.72 9.29 4.86
C ALA A 45 6.43 8.57 4.41
N ALA A 46 5.79 7.80 5.31
CA ALA A 46 4.54 7.12 5.03
C ALA A 46 3.40 8.10 4.76
N SER A 47 3.27 9.17 5.56
CA SER A 47 2.23 10.19 5.37
C SER A 47 2.37 10.92 4.04
N PHE A 48 3.60 11.22 3.63
CA PHE A 48 3.88 11.84 2.33
C PHE A 48 3.53 10.90 1.18
N HIS A 49 3.91 9.63 1.27
CA HIS A 49 3.57 8.59 0.31
C HIS A 49 2.05 8.49 0.10
N GLU A 50 1.27 8.36 1.18
CA GLU A 50 -0.20 8.32 1.13
C GLU A 50 -0.79 9.63 0.59
N GLY A 51 -0.18 10.77 0.93
CA GLY A 51 -0.56 12.08 0.39
C GLY A 51 -0.41 12.15 -1.13
N CYS A 52 0.63 11.52 -1.70
CA CYS A 52 0.82 11.44 -3.15
C CYS A 52 -0.28 10.62 -3.83
N HIS A 53 -0.74 9.51 -3.21
CA HIS A 53 -1.89 8.75 -3.70
C HIS A 53 -3.17 9.60 -3.71
N ILE A 54 -3.45 10.31 -2.60
CA ILE A 54 -4.63 11.18 -2.48
C ILE A 54 -4.60 12.28 -3.55
N LEU A 55 -3.45 12.91 -3.76
CA LEU A 55 -3.26 13.92 -4.78
C LEU A 55 -3.53 13.36 -6.19
N ALA A 56 -2.94 12.21 -6.52
CA ALA A 56 -3.12 11.56 -7.80
C ALA A 56 -4.58 11.18 -8.06
N ILE A 57 -5.29 10.62 -7.07
CA ILE A 57 -6.71 10.28 -7.16
C ILE A 57 -7.54 11.53 -7.48
N ARG A 58 -7.27 12.65 -6.80
CA ARG A 58 -7.98 13.91 -7.04
C ARG A 58 -7.69 14.49 -8.43
N LEU A 59 -6.43 14.45 -8.86
CA LEU A 59 -6.04 14.89 -10.21
C LEU A 59 -6.67 14.04 -11.32
N CYS A 60 -6.88 12.74 -11.06
CA CYS A 60 -7.60 11.85 -11.97
C CYS A 60 -9.13 12.01 -11.92
N GLY A 61 -9.66 12.95 -11.12
CA GLY A 61 -11.10 13.17 -10.98
C GLY A 61 -11.81 12.14 -10.08
N GLY A 62 -11.06 11.31 -9.35
CA GLY A 62 -11.59 10.35 -8.41
C GLY A 62 -12.14 11.01 -7.15
N SER A 63 -13.22 10.47 -6.57
CA SER A 63 -13.76 10.87 -5.27
C SER A 63 -13.41 9.82 -4.23
N ILE A 64 -12.92 10.27 -3.07
CA ILE A 64 -12.60 9.42 -1.93
C ILE A 64 -13.82 9.40 -1.01
N HIS A 65 -14.42 8.22 -0.80
CA HIS A 65 -15.60 8.06 0.02
C HIS A 65 -15.29 7.59 1.43
N ASP A 66 -14.27 6.72 1.59
CA ASP A 66 -13.87 6.15 2.88
C ASP A 66 -12.35 6.16 3.00
N LEU A 67 -11.83 6.56 4.17
CA LEU A 67 -10.42 6.44 4.55
C LEU A 67 -10.32 5.58 5.81
N LYS A 68 -9.77 4.38 5.69
CA LYS A 68 -9.55 3.47 6.82
C LYS A 68 -8.06 3.27 7.02
N ILE A 69 -7.55 3.70 8.17
CA ILE A 69 -6.16 3.47 8.58
C ILE A 69 -6.12 2.25 9.49
N GLY A 70 -5.43 1.20 9.07
CA GLY A 70 -5.32 -0.05 9.82
C GLY A 70 -3.92 -0.64 9.76
N GLN A 71 -3.73 -1.82 10.38
CA GLN A 71 -2.45 -2.54 10.37
C GLN A 71 -1.92 -2.89 8.97
N ARG A 72 -2.80 -2.92 7.97
CA ARG A 72 -2.44 -3.25 6.58
C ARG A 72 -2.09 -2.02 5.74
N GLY A 73 -2.05 -0.82 6.33
CA GLY A 73 -1.88 0.47 5.66
C GLY A 73 -3.16 1.28 5.61
N ALA A 74 -3.18 2.35 4.83
CA ALA A 74 -4.37 3.13 4.55
C ALA A 74 -5.17 2.48 3.41
N SER A 75 -6.49 2.35 3.58
CA SER A 75 -7.39 1.90 2.52
C SER A 75 -8.38 2.99 2.19
N MET A 76 -8.48 3.32 0.91
CA MET A 76 -9.36 4.37 0.41
C MET A 76 -10.42 3.76 -0.51
N GLY A 77 -11.69 4.04 -0.24
CA GLY A 77 -12.77 3.75 -1.16
C GLY A 77 -12.80 4.83 -2.24
N VAL A 78 -12.46 4.50 -3.48
CA VAL A 78 -12.41 5.43 -4.61
C VAL A 78 -13.51 5.08 -5.61
N ALA A 79 -14.17 6.09 -6.18
CA ALA A 79 -15.09 5.87 -7.30
C ALA A 79 -14.35 5.27 -8.49
N ALA A 80 -15.07 4.54 -9.36
CA ALA A 80 -14.51 3.78 -10.47
C ALA A 80 -13.55 4.63 -11.34
N LEU A 81 -12.27 4.35 -11.24
CA LEU A 81 -11.22 4.86 -12.11
C LEU A 81 -11.02 3.92 -13.29
N SER A 82 -10.57 4.44 -14.42
CA SER A 82 -10.09 3.61 -15.52
C SER A 82 -8.81 2.87 -15.11
N PRO A 83 -8.48 1.70 -15.72
CA PRO A 83 -7.25 0.97 -15.38
C PRO A 83 -5.97 1.81 -15.49
N TRP A 84 -5.93 2.75 -16.46
CA TRP A 84 -4.81 3.66 -16.63
C TRP A 84 -4.71 4.68 -15.49
N GLN A 85 -5.83 5.27 -15.09
CA GLN A 85 -5.87 6.19 -13.94
C GLN A 85 -5.50 5.48 -12.64
N GLU A 86 -5.97 4.23 -12.46
CA GLU A 86 -5.62 3.41 -11.31
C GLU A 86 -4.12 3.10 -11.27
N LEU A 87 -3.48 2.81 -12.43
CA LEU A 87 -2.05 2.62 -12.55
C LEU A 87 -1.27 3.88 -12.11
N LEU A 88 -1.67 5.06 -12.60
CA LEU A 88 -1.06 6.32 -12.21
C LEU A 88 -1.18 6.58 -10.71
N CYS A 89 -2.37 6.35 -10.16
CA CYS A 89 -2.61 6.47 -8.72
C CYS A 89 -1.75 5.49 -7.91
N ALA A 90 -1.60 4.23 -8.36
CA ALA A 90 -0.78 3.24 -7.68
C ALA A 90 0.72 3.59 -7.69
N LEU A 91 1.23 4.18 -8.77
CA LEU A 91 2.63 4.58 -8.87
C LEU A 91 2.95 5.90 -8.17
N ALA A 92 1.96 6.76 -7.92
CA ALA A 92 2.16 8.08 -7.33
C ALA A 92 2.80 8.03 -5.94
N GLY A 93 2.40 7.09 -5.08
CA GLY A 93 2.99 6.91 -3.75
C GLY A 93 4.47 6.57 -3.79
N PRO A 94 4.88 5.45 -4.46
CA PRO A 94 6.28 5.10 -4.62
C PRO A 94 7.12 6.22 -5.25
N LEU A 95 6.61 6.89 -6.29
CA LEU A 95 7.29 8.03 -6.92
C LEU A 95 7.48 9.19 -5.93
N GLY A 96 6.45 9.51 -5.14
CA GLY A 96 6.56 10.49 -4.07
C GLY A 96 7.61 10.11 -3.02
N SER A 97 7.67 8.84 -2.62
CA SER A 97 8.70 8.35 -1.71
C SER A 97 10.10 8.53 -2.27
N PHE A 98 10.32 8.23 -3.56
CA PHE A 98 11.62 8.47 -4.20
C PHE A 98 11.95 9.95 -4.33
N LEU A 99 10.97 10.83 -4.50
CA LEU A 99 11.18 12.27 -4.51
C LEU A 99 11.74 12.78 -3.17
N LEU A 100 11.32 12.20 -2.04
CA LEU A 100 11.86 12.53 -0.72
C LEU A 100 13.35 12.21 -0.56
N ILE A 101 13.92 11.33 -1.39
CA ILE A 101 15.36 11.01 -1.33
C ILE A 101 16.20 12.25 -1.66
N LEU A 102 15.67 13.18 -2.47
CA LEU A 102 16.34 14.44 -2.80
C LEU A 102 16.57 15.33 -1.56
N THR A 103 15.92 15.04 -0.44
CA THR A 103 16.13 15.75 0.83
C THR A 103 17.23 15.14 1.70
N ALA A 104 18.02 14.18 1.16
CA ALA A 104 18.99 13.40 1.93
C ALA A 104 20.04 14.25 2.67
N ASP A 105 20.48 15.35 2.06
CA ASP A 105 21.48 16.27 2.65
C ASP A 105 20.95 16.95 3.91
N MET A 106 19.66 17.27 3.97
CA MET A 106 19.04 17.94 5.11
C MET A 106 18.41 16.95 6.11
N PHE A 107 17.80 15.88 5.58
CA PHE A 107 17.03 14.92 6.37
C PHE A 107 17.40 13.47 6.02
N PRO A 108 18.63 13.01 6.33
CA PRO A 108 19.12 11.69 5.89
C PRO A 108 18.24 10.52 6.39
N ARG A 109 17.73 10.60 7.63
CA ARG A 109 16.83 9.54 8.16
C ARG A 109 15.52 9.48 7.40
N LEU A 110 14.96 10.62 7.01
CA LEU A 110 13.73 10.70 6.21
C LEU A 110 13.94 10.08 4.82
N ALA A 111 15.05 10.42 4.16
CA ALA A 111 15.40 9.88 2.85
C ALA A 111 15.57 8.35 2.89
N VAL A 112 16.23 7.81 3.93
CA VAL A 112 16.38 6.37 4.13
C VAL A 112 15.02 5.69 4.36
N CYS A 113 14.18 6.24 5.24
CA CYS A 113 12.84 5.71 5.48
C CYS A 113 11.98 5.76 4.21
N ALA A 114 12.02 6.85 3.47
CA ALA A 114 11.28 7.03 2.22
C ALA A 114 11.75 6.06 1.14
N PHE A 115 13.06 5.82 1.00
CA PHE A 115 13.63 4.84 0.08
C PHE A 115 13.08 3.44 0.35
N PHE A 116 13.24 2.96 1.58
CA PHE A 116 12.75 1.62 1.93
C PHE A 116 11.23 1.50 1.83
N HIS A 117 10.49 2.54 2.21
CA HIS A 117 9.04 2.58 2.06
C HIS A 117 8.61 2.51 0.59
N GLY A 118 9.25 3.29 -0.29
CA GLY A 118 8.99 3.28 -1.73
C GLY A 118 9.31 1.94 -2.38
N VAL A 119 10.50 1.37 -2.10
CA VAL A 119 10.92 0.04 -2.62
C VAL A 119 9.96 -1.06 -2.14
N TYR A 120 9.61 -1.05 -0.85
CA TYR A 120 8.69 -2.02 -0.28
C TYR A 120 7.32 -1.98 -0.95
N ASN A 121 6.73 -0.79 -1.13
CA ASN A 121 5.43 -0.65 -1.76
C ASN A 121 5.47 -0.89 -3.27
N LEU A 122 6.63 -0.73 -3.93
CA LEU A 122 6.79 -1.03 -5.36
C LEU A 122 6.92 -2.54 -5.65
N LEU A 123 7.05 -3.40 -4.64
CA LEU A 123 7.05 -4.84 -4.84
C LEU A 123 5.78 -5.28 -5.59
N PRO A 124 5.89 -6.09 -6.67
CA PRO A 124 4.74 -6.53 -7.46
C PRO A 124 3.97 -7.66 -6.75
N ILE A 125 3.67 -7.45 -5.48
CA ILE A 125 2.96 -8.35 -4.56
C ILE A 125 1.69 -7.66 -4.11
N TYR A 126 0.51 -8.22 -4.46
CA TYR A 126 -0.75 -7.68 -4.00
C TYR A 126 -0.94 -7.91 -2.48
N PRO A 127 -1.36 -6.92 -1.68
CA PRO A 127 -2.03 -5.66 -2.04
C PRO A 127 -1.14 -4.41 -2.14
N MET A 128 0.18 -4.52 -2.22
CA MET A 128 1.08 -3.38 -2.35
C MET A 128 0.87 -2.61 -3.66
N ASP A 129 1.35 -1.37 -3.75
CA ASP A 129 1.12 -0.51 -4.91
C ASP A 129 1.73 -1.09 -6.19
N GLY A 130 2.92 -1.71 -6.12
CA GLY A 130 3.52 -2.43 -7.23
C GLY A 130 2.66 -3.61 -7.70
N GLY A 131 2.03 -4.34 -6.78
CA GLY A 131 1.08 -5.40 -7.11
C GLY A 131 -0.20 -4.87 -7.77
N ARG A 132 -0.68 -3.69 -7.34
CA ARG A 132 -1.81 -3.00 -7.96
C ARG A 132 -1.45 -2.47 -9.35
N ALA A 133 -0.30 -1.82 -9.49
CA ALA A 133 0.22 -1.37 -10.77
C ALA A 133 0.35 -2.53 -11.77
N LEU A 134 0.94 -3.65 -11.33
CA LEU A 134 1.02 -4.87 -12.14
C LEU A 134 -0.36 -5.37 -12.55
N HIS A 135 -1.33 -5.41 -11.62
CA HIS A 135 -2.69 -5.85 -11.93
C HIS A 135 -3.36 -4.95 -12.98
N CYS A 136 -3.18 -3.63 -12.91
CA CYS A 136 -3.68 -2.69 -13.91
C CYS A 136 -3.07 -2.97 -15.28
N ILE A 137 -1.74 -3.15 -15.36
CA ILE A 137 -1.04 -3.48 -16.60
C ILE A 137 -1.55 -4.80 -17.19
N LEU A 138 -1.64 -5.85 -16.37
CA LEU A 138 -2.15 -7.15 -16.78
C LEU A 138 -3.61 -7.07 -17.26
N THR A 139 -4.44 -6.24 -16.61
CA THR A 139 -5.84 -6.02 -16.99
C THR A 139 -5.94 -5.37 -18.36
N MET A 140 -5.07 -4.41 -18.68
CA MET A 140 -5.02 -3.75 -19.98
C MET A 140 -4.53 -4.71 -21.09
N LEU A 141 -3.59 -5.61 -20.78
CA LEU A 141 -2.99 -6.52 -21.76
C LEU A 141 -3.77 -7.82 -21.95
N LEU A 142 -4.28 -8.42 -20.89
CA LEU A 142 -4.84 -9.78 -20.89
C LEU A 142 -6.35 -9.81 -20.59
N GLY A 143 -6.95 -8.69 -20.24
CA GLY A 143 -8.32 -8.59 -19.75
C GLY A 143 -8.45 -9.03 -18.28
N GLN A 144 -9.56 -8.63 -17.63
CA GLN A 144 -9.79 -8.75 -16.18
C GLN A 144 -9.68 -10.20 -15.65
N GLY A 145 -10.23 -11.17 -16.35
CA GLY A 145 -10.28 -12.57 -15.88
C GLY A 145 -8.90 -13.20 -15.77
N ARG A 146 -8.04 -12.99 -16.76
CA ARG A 146 -6.68 -13.55 -16.79
C ARG A 146 -5.72 -12.76 -15.90
N ALA A 147 -5.87 -11.45 -15.84
CA ALA A 147 -5.05 -10.58 -14.99
C ALA A 147 -5.05 -11.01 -13.52
N GLY A 148 -6.22 -11.32 -12.97
CA GLY A 148 -6.35 -11.79 -11.59
C GLY A 148 -5.59 -13.09 -11.33
N THR A 149 -5.68 -14.05 -12.26
CA THR A 149 -4.99 -15.36 -12.12
C THR A 149 -3.48 -15.20 -12.23
N VAL A 150 -2.99 -14.46 -13.24
CA VAL A 150 -1.56 -14.21 -13.45
C VAL A 150 -0.97 -13.44 -12.26
N GLY A 151 -1.65 -12.40 -11.78
CA GLY A 151 -1.21 -11.61 -10.64
C GLY A 151 -1.07 -12.44 -9.34
N VAL A 152 -1.98 -13.39 -9.10
CA VAL A 152 -1.86 -14.33 -7.95
C VAL A 152 -0.63 -15.22 -8.11
N TRP A 153 -0.37 -15.75 -9.29
CA TRP A 153 0.82 -16.58 -9.53
C TRP A 153 2.11 -15.78 -9.37
N VAL A 154 2.19 -14.55 -9.91
CA VAL A 154 3.35 -13.67 -9.72
C VAL A 154 3.57 -13.41 -8.23
N THR A 155 2.52 -13.06 -7.48
CA THR A 155 2.61 -12.85 -6.02
C THR A 155 3.16 -14.09 -5.30
N ARG A 156 2.68 -15.30 -5.64
CA ARG A 156 3.14 -16.55 -5.01
C ARG A 156 4.61 -16.84 -5.30
N ILE A 157 5.03 -16.69 -6.56
CA ILE A 157 6.43 -16.90 -6.99
C ILE A 157 7.35 -15.93 -6.25
N LEU A 158 7.00 -14.65 -6.21
CA LEU A 158 7.80 -13.63 -5.51
C LEU A 158 7.86 -13.85 -4.00
N CYS A 159 6.76 -14.25 -3.37
CA CYS A 159 6.76 -14.62 -1.95
C CYS A 159 7.69 -15.81 -1.68
N LEU A 160 7.67 -16.82 -2.55
CA LEU A 160 8.58 -17.96 -2.44
C LEU A 160 10.04 -17.55 -2.62
N MET A 161 10.34 -16.72 -3.62
CA MET A 161 11.69 -16.18 -3.83
C MET A 161 12.20 -15.36 -2.63
N LEU A 162 11.35 -14.50 -2.06
CA LEU A 162 11.69 -13.73 -0.86
C LEU A 162 11.93 -14.62 0.34
N LEU A 163 11.16 -15.69 0.51
CA LEU A 163 11.36 -16.67 1.58
C LEU A 163 12.71 -17.40 1.42
N ILE A 164 13.00 -17.88 0.22
CA ILE A 164 14.28 -18.55 -0.08
C ILE A 164 15.44 -17.58 0.16
N ALA A 165 15.35 -16.34 -0.33
CA ALA A 165 16.36 -15.32 -0.11
C ALA A 165 16.56 -14.99 1.37
N GLY A 166 15.48 -14.90 2.15
CA GLY A 166 15.53 -14.70 3.60
C GLY A 166 16.20 -15.85 4.34
N ILE A 167 15.90 -17.10 3.97
CA ILE A 167 16.54 -18.30 4.51
C ILE A 167 18.02 -18.31 4.16
N TYR A 168 18.37 -18.04 2.90
CA TYR A 168 19.76 -17.97 2.44
C TYR A 168 20.54 -16.88 3.19
N ALA A 169 19.95 -15.69 3.35
CA ALA A 169 20.56 -14.59 4.08
C ALA A 169 20.80 -14.95 5.57
N PHE A 170 19.90 -15.69 6.18
CA PHE A 170 20.04 -16.14 7.57
C PHE A 170 21.11 -17.20 7.75
N PHE A 171 21.05 -18.30 6.96
CA PHE A 171 21.93 -19.46 7.15
C PHE A 171 23.29 -19.33 6.50
N VAL A 172 23.38 -18.75 5.30
CA VAL A 172 24.61 -18.68 4.50
C VAL A 172 25.35 -17.37 4.69
N LEU A 173 24.63 -16.24 4.57
CA LEU A 173 25.26 -14.93 4.72
C LEU A 173 25.39 -14.48 6.17
N GLN A 174 24.71 -15.15 7.11
CA GLN A 174 24.74 -14.87 8.55
C GLN A 174 24.43 -13.39 8.90
N ILE A 175 23.60 -12.74 8.06
CA ILE A 175 23.18 -11.32 8.25
C ILE A 175 22.24 -11.16 9.46
N GLY A 176 21.83 -12.25 10.09
CA GLY A 176 20.89 -12.27 11.20
C GLY A 176 19.46 -12.58 10.77
N ILE A 177 18.53 -12.59 11.71
CA ILE A 177 17.13 -13.00 11.51
C ILE A 177 16.29 -11.98 10.74
N LEU A 178 16.73 -10.72 10.63
CA LEU A 178 15.95 -9.62 10.09
C LEU A 178 15.42 -9.87 8.66
N PRO A 179 16.21 -10.35 7.68
CA PRO A 179 15.70 -10.64 6.33
C PRO A 179 14.59 -11.70 6.32
N LEU A 180 14.69 -12.70 7.17
CA LEU A 180 13.68 -13.76 7.30
C LEU A 180 12.38 -13.21 7.91
N VAL A 181 12.46 -12.36 8.93
CA VAL A 181 11.30 -11.69 9.54
C VAL A 181 10.63 -10.77 8.51
N MET A 182 11.40 -10.01 7.73
CA MET A 182 10.87 -9.16 6.67
C MET A 182 10.16 -9.96 5.57
N ALA A 183 10.76 -11.09 5.12
CA ALA A 183 10.11 -11.99 4.16
C ALA A 183 8.79 -12.54 4.73
N GLY A 184 8.78 -13.00 5.98
CA GLY A 184 7.58 -13.46 6.68
C GLY A 184 6.49 -12.39 6.76
N PHE A 185 6.87 -11.15 7.08
CA PHE A 185 5.94 -10.02 7.13
C PHE A 185 5.30 -9.73 5.75
N VAL A 186 6.10 -9.72 4.67
CA VAL A 186 5.60 -9.56 3.30
C VAL A 186 4.62 -10.68 2.95
N ILE A 187 4.96 -11.93 3.27
CA ILE A 187 4.11 -13.10 2.98
C ILE A 187 2.79 -13.02 3.76
N CYS A 188 2.83 -12.64 5.04
CA CYS A 188 1.63 -12.44 5.86
C CYS A 188 0.71 -11.33 5.31
N LYS A 189 1.29 -10.27 4.74
CA LYS A 189 0.54 -9.19 4.08
C LYS A 189 0.00 -9.60 2.71
N ALA A 190 0.70 -10.47 1.99
CA ALA A 190 0.35 -10.86 0.63
C ALA A 190 -1.04 -11.51 0.57
N ASN A 191 -1.90 -10.99 -0.28
CA ASN A 191 -3.21 -11.58 -0.50
C ASN A 191 -3.13 -12.67 -1.58
N MET A 192 -3.03 -13.92 -1.14
CA MET A 192 -2.97 -15.11 -2.02
C MET A 192 -4.33 -15.49 -2.63
N ARG A 193 -5.40 -14.76 -2.32
CA ARG A 193 -6.74 -14.97 -2.88
C ARG A 193 -6.88 -14.24 -4.21
N LYS A 194 -7.88 -14.62 -5.01
CA LYS A 194 -8.18 -13.95 -6.28
C LYS A 194 -8.32 -12.45 -6.06
N MET A 195 -7.63 -11.67 -6.87
CA MET A 195 -7.77 -10.22 -6.91
C MET A 195 -9.23 -9.84 -7.19
N PRO A 196 -9.78 -8.81 -6.55
CA PRO A 196 -11.19 -8.46 -6.71
C PRO A 196 -11.50 -8.12 -8.17
N CYS A 197 -12.48 -8.82 -8.73
CA CYS A 197 -13.11 -8.43 -9.99
C CYS A 197 -13.91 -7.13 -9.75
N LYS A 198 -14.06 -6.29 -10.75
CA LYS A 198 -14.53 -4.89 -10.79
C LYS A 198 -15.81 -4.52 -10.03
N ASP A 199 -16.52 -5.47 -9.43
CA ASP A 199 -17.83 -5.21 -8.78
C ASP A 199 -17.76 -4.86 -7.29
N ARG A 200 -16.57 -4.72 -6.73
CA ARG A 200 -16.40 -4.25 -5.34
C ARG A 200 -15.47 -3.05 -5.31
N VAL A 201 -16.01 -1.97 -4.80
CA VAL A 201 -15.35 -0.74 -4.38
C VAL A 201 -13.85 -0.95 -4.18
N LEU A 202 -13.05 -0.31 -5.02
CA LEU A 202 -11.60 -0.33 -4.94
C LEU A 202 -11.19 0.14 -3.53
N ALA A 203 -10.88 -0.81 -2.66
CA ALA A 203 -10.20 -0.49 -1.43
C ALA A 203 -8.72 -0.28 -1.77
N VAL A 204 -8.28 0.95 -1.74
CA VAL A 204 -6.87 1.32 -1.68
C VAL A 204 -6.41 0.91 -0.28
N GLN A 205 -5.48 -0.01 -0.18
CA GLN A 205 -4.86 -0.43 1.08
C GLN A 205 -3.49 0.19 1.23
#